data_7658ae5ca8b81111b3001c0aca79051b
#
_entry.id   7658ae5ca8b81111b3001c0aca79051b
#
_cell.length_a   1.000
_cell.length_b   1.000
_cell.length_c   1.000
_cell.angle_alpha   90.00
_cell.angle_beta   90.00
_cell.angle_gamma   90.00
#
_symmetry.space_group_name_H-M   'P 1'
#
loop_
_entity.id
_entity.type
_entity.pdbx_description
1 polymer ?
#
loop_
_entity_poly.entity_id
_entity_poly.type
_entity_poly.pdbx_seq_one_letter_code
_entity_poly.pdbx_strand_id
1 'polypeptide(L)'
;TLSDLNMDVKKTDAIRNNITVSGVVPEDAIDKLTAYESVFSNTNSIEAAQKIMDVSYFPTQFEVQFSYGDSGMSRSQAADFLNTMLNNYKIYFMQTYGYNQAFGDALTAVDYTGYDYPQALDVLSSSLDSLKKYISSLSSNDNTRFRSTKTGYTFSDLSEATATLQSVDYSSLYSYIMGKNVTKDKDSLATYYQYRIDSLNRSLNSAKERLSTITDSINNYKKDSMVVMAGGSADNAGTVLTQPSTAYDDLITQRTDAQGSVSSLQQQISDYQTRLDKLQNTPLGSKKEEEKVETDMKNVCDKMNQLINDVNE
;
A
#
# COMPACT_ATOMS: atom_id res chain seq x y z
N THR A 1 -29.69 7.86 -7.75
CA THR A 1 -29.86 7.54 -9.20
C THR A 1 -31.21 8.04 -9.73
N LEU A 2 -32.35 7.60 -9.18
CA LEU A 2 -33.67 8.09 -9.65
C LEU A 2 -33.84 9.59 -9.40
N SER A 3 -33.41 10.07 -8.23
CA SER A 3 -33.39 11.49 -7.89
C SER A 3 -32.53 12.31 -8.86
N ASP A 4 -31.36 11.81 -9.23
CA ASP A 4 -30.43 12.49 -10.14
C ASP A 4 -30.99 12.64 -11.57
N LEU A 5 -31.90 11.72 -11.92
CA LEU A 5 -32.59 11.70 -13.21
C LEU A 5 -34.00 12.36 -13.17
N ASN A 6 -34.37 13.00 -12.05
CA ASN A 6 -35.69 13.57 -11.81
C ASN A 6 -36.86 12.56 -12.03
N MET A 7 -36.61 11.29 -11.68
CA MET A 7 -37.60 10.22 -11.79
C MET A 7 -38.33 9.99 -10.45
N ASP A 8 -39.53 9.45 -10.51
CA ASP A 8 -40.34 9.17 -9.31
C ASP A 8 -39.69 8.06 -8.45
N VAL A 9 -39.28 8.44 -7.25
CA VAL A 9 -38.63 7.56 -6.26
C VAL A 9 -39.58 6.41 -5.82
N LYS A 10 -40.88 6.56 -5.93
CA LYS A 10 -41.86 5.51 -5.59
C LYS A 10 -41.76 4.27 -6.50
N LYS A 11 -41.10 4.39 -7.63
CA LYS A 11 -40.88 3.27 -8.57
C LYS A 11 -39.64 2.43 -8.25
N THR A 12 -38.92 2.73 -7.15
CA THR A 12 -37.65 2.08 -6.81
C THR A 12 -37.74 0.55 -6.76
N ASP A 13 -38.76 0.00 -6.10
CA ASP A 13 -38.89 -1.46 -5.95
C ASP A 13 -39.25 -2.15 -7.27
N ALA A 14 -40.10 -1.54 -8.08
CA ALA A 14 -40.45 -2.07 -9.40
C ALA A 14 -39.22 -2.09 -10.34
N ILE A 15 -38.41 -1.04 -10.31
CA ILE A 15 -37.17 -0.96 -11.12
C ILE A 15 -36.11 -1.94 -10.60
N ARG A 16 -35.94 -2.03 -9.28
CA ARG A 16 -34.96 -2.91 -8.64
C ARG A 16 -35.18 -4.38 -9.01
N ASN A 17 -36.43 -4.83 -9.05
CA ASN A 17 -36.75 -6.21 -9.39
C ASN A 17 -36.47 -6.57 -10.86
N ASN A 18 -36.27 -5.58 -11.71
CA ASN A 18 -35.97 -5.73 -13.13
C ASN A 18 -34.48 -5.59 -13.45
N ILE A 19 -33.62 -5.46 -12.43
CA ILE A 19 -32.17 -5.43 -12.59
C ILE A 19 -31.61 -6.78 -12.16
N THR A 20 -30.85 -7.40 -13.05
CA THR A 20 -30.13 -8.65 -12.78
C THR A 20 -28.64 -8.40 -12.89
N VAL A 21 -27.89 -8.92 -11.91
CA VAL A 21 -26.42 -8.88 -11.90
C VAL A 21 -25.94 -10.32 -11.92
N SER A 22 -25.13 -10.67 -12.91
CA SER A 22 -24.51 -11.98 -13.05
C SER A 22 -23.00 -11.86 -13.21
N GLY A 23 -22.26 -12.75 -12.53
CA GLY A 23 -20.82 -12.84 -12.72
C GLY A 23 -20.48 -13.49 -14.07
N VAL A 24 -19.53 -12.92 -14.79
CA VAL A 24 -19.01 -13.53 -16.01
C VAL A 24 -18.06 -14.65 -15.61
N VAL A 25 -18.29 -15.87 -16.12
CA VAL A 25 -17.41 -17.01 -15.88
C VAL A 25 -16.07 -16.77 -16.56
N PRO A 26 -14.95 -16.81 -15.84
CA PRO A 26 -13.63 -16.63 -16.44
C PRO A 26 -13.30 -17.73 -17.45
N GLU A 27 -12.53 -17.37 -18.47
CA GLU A 27 -12.19 -18.29 -19.59
C GLU A 27 -11.47 -19.54 -19.09
N ASP A 28 -10.56 -19.41 -18.12
CA ASP A 28 -9.84 -20.53 -17.51
C ASP A 28 -10.78 -21.51 -16.75
N ALA A 29 -11.87 -21.03 -16.21
CA ALA A 29 -12.88 -21.89 -15.58
C ALA A 29 -13.73 -22.60 -16.63
N ILE A 30 -14.07 -21.92 -17.73
CA ILE A 30 -14.76 -22.51 -18.89
C ILE A 30 -13.91 -23.64 -19.51
N ASP A 31 -12.63 -23.39 -19.70
CA ASP A 31 -11.69 -24.36 -20.26
C ASP A 31 -11.57 -25.62 -19.39
N LYS A 32 -11.48 -25.43 -18.05
CA LYS A 32 -11.48 -26.57 -17.09
C LYS A 32 -12.78 -27.36 -17.15
N LEU A 33 -13.93 -26.67 -17.14
CA LEU A 33 -15.24 -27.32 -17.23
C LEU A 33 -15.37 -28.13 -18.51
N THR A 34 -15.00 -27.54 -19.65
CA THR A 34 -15.04 -28.16 -20.97
C THR A 34 -14.13 -29.39 -21.06
N ALA A 35 -12.92 -29.28 -20.50
CA ALA A 35 -11.97 -30.41 -20.44
C ALA A 35 -12.53 -31.56 -19.61
N TYR A 36 -13.08 -31.29 -18.41
CA TYR A 36 -13.66 -32.33 -17.54
C TYR A 36 -14.93 -32.92 -18.11
N GLU A 37 -15.79 -32.11 -18.76
CA GLU A 37 -16.98 -32.57 -19.46
C GLU A 37 -16.65 -33.53 -20.61
N SER A 38 -15.61 -33.20 -21.39
CA SER A 38 -15.09 -34.08 -22.46
C SER A 38 -14.63 -35.44 -21.91
N VAL A 39 -13.89 -35.45 -20.79
CA VAL A 39 -13.46 -36.69 -20.13
C VAL A 39 -14.64 -37.47 -19.60
N PHE A 40 -15.60 -36.82 -18.95
CA PHE A 40 -16.81 -37.45 -18.44
C PHE A 40 -17.63 -38.08 -19.57
N SER A 41 -17.87 -37.33 -20.65
CA SER A 41 -18.65 -37.81 -21.80
C SER A 41 -18.01 -39.03 -22.50
N ASN A 42 -16.68 -39.13 -22.50
CA ASN A 42 -15.96 -40.23 -23.10
C ASN A 42 -15.78 -41.46 -22.21
N THR A 43 -15.78 -41.27 -20.86
CA THR A 43 -15.39 -42.33 -19.92
C THR A 43 -16.47 -42.66 -18.90
N ASN A 44 -17.52 -41.82 -18.76
CA ASN A 44 -18.49 -41.84 -17.64
C ASN A 44 -17.80 -41.94 -16.26
N SER A 45 -16.65 -41.30 -16.12
CA SER A 45 -15.82 -41.34 -14.93
C SER A 45 -16.47 -40.56 -13.77
N ILE A 46 -16.70 -41.21 -12.63
CA ILE A 46 -17.18 -40.57 -11.42
C ILE A 46 -16.19 -39.50 -10.94
N GLU A 47 -14.90 -39.75 -11.13
CA GLU A 47 -13.84 -38.79 -10.78
C GLU A 47 -13.92 -37.50 -11.63
N ALA A 48 -14.20 -37.62 -12.91
CA ALA A 48 -14.41 -36.47 -13.80
C ALA A 48 -15.67 -35.68 -13.42
N ALA A 49 -16.73 -36.37 -13.04
CA ALA A 49 -17.94 -35.73 -12.54
C ALA A 49 -17.70 -34.95 -11.23
N GLN A 50 -16.94 -35.51 -10.30
CA GLN A 50 -16.54 -34.82 -9.06
C GLN A 50 -15.69 -33.60 -9.36
N LYS A 51 -14.72 -33.67 -10.27
CA LYS A 51 -13.90 -32.52 -10.67
C LYS A 51 -14.71 -31.40 -11.30
N ILE A 52 -15.77 -31.70 -12.05
CA ILE A 52 -16.71 -30.69 -12.58
C ILE A 52 -17.42 -29.96 -11.42
N MET A 53 -17.87 -30.71 -10.41
CA MET A 53 -18.57 -30.15 -9.25
C MET A 53 -17.64 -29.33 -8.34
N ASP A 54 -16.35 -29.63 -8.34
CA ASP A 54 -15.34 -28.96 -7.50
C ASP A 54 -14.75 -27.71 -8.18
N VAL A 55 -15.09 -27.41 -9.43
CA VAL A 55 -14.63 -26.20 -10.10
C VAL A 55 -15.25 -24.97 -9.43
N SER A 56 -14.43 -24.22 -8.71
CA SER A 56 -14.80 -22.94 -8.11
C SER A 56 -14.09 -21.80 -8.81
N TYR A 57 -14.78 -20.70 -8.98
CA TYR A 57 -14.20 -19.48 -9.52
C TYR A 57 -14.79 -18.24 -8.85
N PHE A 58 -14.03 -17.16 -8.87
CA PHE A 58 -14.48 -15.85 -8.41
C PHE A 58 -14.57 -14.92 -9.63
N PRO A 59 -15.78 -14.47 -10.01
CA PRO A 59 -15.94 -13.57 -11.14
C PRO A 59 -15.30 -12.22 -10.84
N THR A 60 -14.47 -11.73 -11.74
CA THR A 60 -13.87 -10.39 -11.70
C THR A 60 -14.62 -9.41 -12.60
N GLN A 61 -15.50 -9.92 -13.45
CA GLN A 61 -16.37 -9.14 -14.33
C GLN A 61 -17.83 -9.50 -14.05
N PHE A 62 -18.69 -8.51 -14.14
CA PHE A 62 -20.12 -8.67 -13.92
C PHE A 62 -20.90 -8.03 -15.06
N GLU A 63 -21.94 -8.73 -15.50
CA GLU A 63 -22.90 -8.22 -16.44
C GLU A 63 -24.13 -7.71 -15.67
N VAL A 64 -24.52 -6.45 -15.93
CA VAL A 64 -25.71 -5.85 -15.35
C VAL A 64 -26.75 -5.66 -16.44
N GLN A 65 -27.86 -6.35 -16.30
CA GLN A 65 -28.99 -6.29 -17.24
C GLN A 65 -30.17 -5.57 -16.61
N PHE A 66 -30.80 -4.68 -17.35
CA PHE A 66 -32.02 -3.98 -16.95
C PHE A 66 -33.13 -4.23 -17.92
N SER A 67 -34.18 -4.97 -17.49
CA SER A 67 -35.39 -5.24 -18.23
C SER A 67 -36.36 -4.07 -18.08
N TYR A 68 -36.30 -3.11 -18.99
CA TYR A 68 -37.02 -1.84 -18.86
C TYR A 68 -38.46 -1.84 -19.39
N GLY A 69 -38.96 -2.93 -20.02
CA GLY A 69 -40.25 -2.99 -20.67
C GLY A 69 -41.41 -2.52 -19.79
N ASP A 70 -41.44 -2.93 -18.52
CA ASP A 70 -42.52 -2.59 -17.57
C ASP A 70 -42.22 -1.33 -16.73
N SER A 71 -41.07 -0.69 -16.94
CA SER A 71 -40.66 0.49 -16.19
C SER A 71 -41.27 1.80 -16.66
N GLY A 72 -41.88 1.80 -17.86
CA GLY A 72 -42.38 2.99 -18.55
C GLY A 72 -41.26 3.88 -19.09
N MET A 73 -40.01 3.40 -19.16
CA MET A 73 -38.88 4.11 -19.72
C MET A 73 -38.71 3.83 -21.21
N SER A 74 -38.27 4.82 -21.96
CA SER A 74 -37.76 4.61 -23.31
C SER A 74 -36.38 3.93 -23.24
N ARG A 75 -35.92 3.37 -24.37
CA ARG A 75 -34.57 2.75 -24.47
C ARG A 75 -33.44 3.71 -24.08
N SER A 76 -33.54 4.98 -24.47
CA SER A 76 -32.54 6.00 -24.11
C SER A 76 -32.54 6.25 -22.60
N GLN A 77 -33.74 6.45 -22.02
CA GLN A 77 -33.86 6.67 -20.57
C GLN A 77 -33.39 5.46 -19.75
N ALA A 78 -33.60 4.24 -20.23
CA ALA A 78 -33.08 3.03 -19.57
C ALA A 78 -31.57 2.93 -19.65
N ALA A 79 -30.94 3.34 -20.76
CA ALA A 79 -29.51 3.41 -20.90
C ALA A 79 -28.89 4.48 -19.97
N ASP A 80 -29.48 5.67 -19.93
CA ASP A 80 -29.04 6.76 -19.04
C ASP A 80 -29.19 6.36 -17.56
N PHE A 81 -30.30 5.67 -17.24
CA PHE A 81 -30.52 5.13 -15.90
C PHE A 81 -29.43 4.12 -15.50
N LEU A 82 -29.13 3.15 -16.38
CA LEU A 82 -28.11 2.13 -16.10
C LEU A 82 -26.73 2.77 -15.93
N ASN A 83 -26.33 3.68 -16.80
CA ASN A 83 -25.06 4.40 -16.70
C ASN A 83 -24.97 5.23 -15.41
N THR A 84 -26.02 5.96 -15.05
CA THR A 84 -26.05 6.75 -13.81
C THR A 84 -26.00 5.85 -12.57
N MET A 85 -26.69 4.72 -12.61
CA MET A 85 -26.67 3.72 -11.53
C MET A 85 -25.27 3.14 -11.34
N LEU A 86 -24.59 2.76 -12.43
CA LEU A 86 -23.21 2.22 -12.38
C LEU A 86 -22.21 3.27 -11.87
N ASN A 87 -22.34 4.52 -12.30
CA ASN A 87 -21.51 5.61 -11.79
C ASN A 87 -21.75 5.86 -10.29
N ASN A 88 -22.99 5.89 -9.84
CA ASN A 88 -23.31 6.04 -8.43
C ASN A 88 -22.83 4.84 -7.60
N TYR A 89 -22.91 3.62 -8.15
CA TYR A 89 -22.35 2.43 -7.51
C TYR A 89 -20.83 2.53 -7.39
N LYS A 90 -20.13 3.01 -8.44
CA LYS A 90 -18.70 3.25 -8.41
C LYS A 90 -18.32 4.25 -7.31
N ILE A 91 -19.05 5.36 -7.20
CA ILE A 91 -18.85 6.37 -6.14
C ILE A 91 -19.10 5.75 -4.77
N TYR A 92 -20.21 5.04 -4.58
CA TYR A 92 -20.54 4.35 -3.33
C TYR A 92 -19.47 3.33 -2.95
N PHE A 93 -19.02 2.51 -3.90
CA PHE A 93 -17.98 1.50 -3.68
C PHE A 93 -16.67 2.16 -3.25
N MET A 94 -16.26 3.21 -3.96
CA MET A 94 -15.07 3.98 -3.60
C MET A 94 -15.20 4.61 -2.21
N GLN A 95 -16.34 5.21 -1.88
CA GLN A 95 -16.59 5.80 -0.56
C GLN A 95 -16.62 4.75 0.56
N THR A 96 -17.15 3.56 0.29
CA THR A 96 -17.36 2.54 1.34
C THR A 96 -16.15 1.62 1.51
N TYR A 97 -15.46 1.29 0.42
CA TYR A 97 -14.40 0.29 0.39
C TYR A 97 -13.04 0.83 -0.06
N GLY A 98 -13.01 1.86 -0.90
CA GLY A 98 -11.79 2.48 -1.40
C GLY A 98 -11.16 3.44 -0.39
N TYR A 99 -11.96 4.19 0.37
CA TYR A 99 -11.46 5.14 1.37
C TYR A 99 -10.87 4.49 2.64
N ASN A 100 -11.11 3.20 2.87
CA ASN A 100 -10.46 2.47 3.96
C ASN A 100 -9.02 2.04 3.65
N GLN A 101 -8.58 2.19 2.41
CA GLN A 101 -7.14 2.16 2.07
C GLN A 101 -6.70 3.60 1.86
N ALA A 102 -6.60 4.33 2.96
CA ALA A 102 -6.42 5.77 2.98
C ALA A 102 -5.10 6.19 2.32
N PHE A 103 -5.22 6.66 1.10
CA PHE A 103 -4.44 7.78 0.60
C PHE A 103 -5.23 9.09 0.72
N GLY A 104 -6.32 9.04 1.46
CA GLY A 104 -7.04 10.22 1.83
C GLY A 104 -6.05 11.25 2.38
N ASP A 105 -6.31 12.47 2.11
CA ASP A 105 -5.92 13.72 2.74
C ASP A 105 -4.47 13.90 3.28
N ALA A 106 -3.80 12.84 3.75
CA ALA A 106 -2.43 12.92 4.28
C ALA A 106 -1.37 13.23 3.21
N LEU A 107 -1.64 12.93 1.94
CA LEU A 107 -0.73 13.24 0.83
C LEU A 107 -1.20 14.43 -0.03
N THR A 108 -2.44 14.88 0.12
CA THR A 108 -3.02 15.94 -0.71
C THR A 108 -2.62 17.34 -0.29
N ALA A 109 -2.07 17.52 0.88
CA ALA A 109 -1.69 18.83 1.36
C ALA A 109 -0.49 18.76 2.28
N VAL A 110 0.71 18.62 1.73
CA VAL A 110 1.88 19.09 2.47
C VAL A 110 1.86 20.61 2.40
N ASP A 111 1.11 21.20 3.31
CA ASP A 111 1.29 22.60 3.63
C ASP A 111 2.58 22.73 4.44
N TYR A 112 3.68 23.00 3.74
CA TYR A 112 4.98 23.22 4.36
C TYR A 112 5.08 24.59 5.03
N THR A 113 4.10 25.47 4.85
CA THR A 113 4.14 26.86 5.34
C THR A 113 4.16 26.93 6.87
N GLY A 114 3.51 25.97 7.55
CA GLY A 114 3.50 25.84 9.01
C GLY A 114 4.75 25.19 9.61
N TYR A 115 5.68 24.68 8.79
CA TYR A 115 6.89 23.99 9.24
C TYR A 115 8.15 24.80 8.98
N ASP A 116 9.20 24.56 9.75
CA ASP A 116 10.54 24.96 9.38
C ASP A 116 11.03 24.12 8.20
N TYR A 117 11.96 24.64 7.39
CA TYR A 117 12.40 23.96 6.16
C TYR A 117 12.94 22.54 6.41
N PRO A 118 13.78 22.25 7.41
CA PRO A 118 14.19 20.89 7.73
C PRO A 118 13.05 19.97 8.18
N GLN A 119 12.05 20.50 8.89
CA GLN A 119 10.85 19.73 9.26
C GLN A 119 10.00 19.40 8.03
N ALA A 120 9.81 20.38 7.14
CA ALA A 120 9.11 20.16 5.87
C ALA A 120 9.78 19.09 5.01
N LEU A 121 11.12 19.04 4.99
CA LEU A 121 11.86 17.96 4.32
C LEU A 121 11.54 16.58 4.89
N ASP A 122 11.48 16.43 6.20
CA ASP A 122 11.14 15.14 6.83
C ASP A 122 9.72 14.70 6.46
N VAL A 123 8.77 15.64 6.37
CA VAL A 123 7.39 15.39 5.92
C VAL A 123 7.36 15.01 4.44
N LEU A 124 8.05 15.75 3.58
CA LEU A 124 8.14 15.47 2.14
C LEU A 124 8.75 14.09 1.87
N SER A 125 9.83 13.73 2.56
CA SER A 125 10.45 12.41 2.44
C SER A 125 9.47 11.30 2.77
N SER A 126 8.77 11.42 3.90
CA SER A 126 7.77 10.45 4.33
C SER A 126 6.60 10.34 3.33
N SER A 127 6.18 11.46 2.76
CA SER A 127 5.11 11.50 1.76
C SER A 127 5.54 10.87 0.43
N LEU A 128 6.79 11.10 -0.02
CA LEU A 128 7.36 10.47 -1.21
C LEU A 128 7.48 8.95 -1.05
N ASP A 129 7.94 8.49 0.12
CA ASP A 129 8.04 7.05 0.42
C ASP A 129 6.65 6.39 0.46
N SER A 130 5.65 7.09 0.99
CA SER A 130 4.26 6.64 1.01
C SER A 130 3.68 6.57 -0.40
N LEU A 131 3.89 7.60 -1.22
CA LEU A 131 3.45 7.63 -2.62
C LEU A 131 4.08 6.48 -3.42
N LYS A 132 5.37 6.24 -3.25
CA LYS A 132 6.08 5.13 -3.90
C LYS A 132 5.51 3.76 -3.53
N LYS A 133 5.23 3.53 -2.24
CA LYS A 133 4.60 2.28 -1.77
C LYS A 133 3.22 2.08 -2.37
N TYR A 134 2.46 3.15 -2.49
CA TYR A 134 1.11 3.11 -3.05
C TYR A 134 1.11 2.79 -4.55
N ILE A 135 1.92 3.51 -5.31
CA ILE A 135 2.09 3.23 -6.74
C ILE A 135 2.50 1.75 -6.93
N SER A 136 3.43 1.25 -6.11
CA SER A 136 3.84 -0.15 -6.15
C SER A 136 2.69 -1.12 -5.84
N SER A 137 1.87 -0.81 -4.84
CA SER A 137 0.70 -1.61 -4.46
C SER A 137 -0.36 -1.63 -5.57
N LEU A 138 -0.65 -0.48 -6.18
CA LEU A 138 -1.60 -0.39 -7.30
C LEU A 138 -1.07 -1.13 -8.52
N SER A 139 0.21 -0.94 -8.85
CA SER A 139 0.86 -1.59 -9.99
C SER A 139 0.83 -3.12 -9.89
N SER A 140 1.01 -3.66 -8.66
CA SER A 140 0.97 -5.12 -8.43
C SER A 140 -0.41 -5.74 -8.62
N ASN A 141 -1.46 -4.94 -8.46
CA ASN A 141 -2.86 -5.37 -8.56
C ASN A 141 -3.53 -4.91 -9.87
N ASP A 142 -2.79 -4.22 -10.75
CA ASP A 142 -3.36 -3.64 -11.98
C ASP A 142 -3.45 -4.66 -13.10
N ASN A 143 -4.68 -5.12 -13.36
CA ASN A 143 -5.04 -5.91 -14.52
C ASN A 143 -5.63 -5.05 -15.66
N THR A 144 -5.77 -3.72 -15.46
CA THR A 144 -6.50 -2.82 -16.37
C THR A 144 -5.60 -2.07 -17.35
N ARG A 145 -4.27 -2.14 -17.18
CA ARG A 145 -3.28 -1.35 -17.93
C ARG A 145 -3.52 0.15 -17.76
N PHE A 146 -3.54 0.57 -16.50
CA PHE A 146 -3.75 1.96 -16.12
C PHE A 146 -2.90 2.95 -16.95
N ARG A 147 -3.54 4.06 -17.32
CA ARG A 147 -2.89 5.28 -17.83
C ARG A 147 -3.64 6.49 -17.31
N SER A 148 -2.89 7.45 -16.74
CA SER A 148 -3.46 8.74 -16.37
C SER A 148 -4.06 9.43 -17.59
N THR A 149 -5.26 9.97 -17.47
CA THR A 149 -5.95 10.69 -18.55
C THR A 149 -5.31 12.04 -18.85
N LYS A 150 -4.58 12.61 -17.89
CA LYS A 150 -3.93 13.93 -18.00
C LYS A 150 -2.53 13.83 -18.60
N THR A 151 -1.71 12.93 -18.08
CA THR A 151 -0.30 12.81 -18.47
C THR A 151 -0.03 11.64 -19.41
N GLY A 152 -0.92 10.66 -19.46
CA GLY A 152 -0.71 9.39 -20.16
C GLY A 152 0.28 8.45 -19.46
N TYR A 153 0.71 8.77 -18.24
CA TYR A 153 1.64 7.98 -17.45
C TYR A 153 1.01 6.66 -17.00
N THR A 154 1.79 5.59 -17.10
CA THR A 154 1.50 4.29 -16.49
C THR A 154 1.98 4.28 -15.03
N PHE A 155 1.62 3.26 -14.25
CA PHE A 155 2.20 3.08 -12.91
C PHE A 155 3.73 2.96 -12.93
N SER A 156 4.31 2.38 -13.97
CA SER A 156 5.76 2.35 -14.15
C SER A 156 6.34 3.75 -14.35
N ASP A 157 5.71 4.58 -15.19
CA ASP A 157 6.14 5.95 -15.43
C ASP A 157 6.00 6.80 -14.17
N LEU A 158 4.90 6.63 -13.40
CA LEU A 158 4.68 7.32 -12.12
C LEU A 158 5.69 6.90 -11.05
N SER A 159 6.05 5.61 -11.01
CA SER A 159 7.10 5.10 -10.11
C SER A 159 8.46 5.72 -10.44
N GLU A 160 8.82 5.77 -11.72
CA GLU A 160 10.09 6.38 -12.18
C GLU A 160 10.12 7.89 -11.95
N ALA A 161 9.00 8.58 -12.22
CA ALA A 161 8.88 10.02 -11.95
C ALA A 161 9.00 10.32 -10.44
N THR A 162 8.38 9.48 -9.58
CA THR A 162 8.50 9.62 -8.12
C THR A 162 9.94 9.35 -7.65
N ALA A 163 10.60 8.34 -8.19
CA ALA A 163 11.99 8.04 -7.89
C ALA A 163 12.93 9.19 -8.33
N THR A 164 12.67 9.77 -9.50
CA THR A 164 13.42 10.93 -10.00
C THR A 164 13.21 12.16 -9.12
N LEU A 165 11.95 12.46 -8.74
CA LEU A 165 11.64 13.55 -7.82
C LEU A 165 12.36 13.39 -6.48
N GLN A 166 12.45 12.18 -5.95
CA GLN A 166 13.14 11.87 -4.70
C GLN A 166 14.66 11.98 -4.83
N SER A 167 15.24 11.38 -5.88
CA SER A 167 16.70 11.28 -6.02
C SER A 167 17.36 12.56 -6.53
N VAL A 168 16.64 13.39 -7.28
CA VAL A 168 17.18 14.61 -7.89
C VAL A 168 16.66 15.85 -7.17
N ASP A 169 15.38 16.16 -7.31
CA ASP A 169 14.82 17.43 -6.82
C ASP A 169 14.85 17.51 -5.28
N TYR A 170 14.31 16.49 -4.61
CA TYR A 170 14.31 16.45 -3.14
C TYR A 170 15.75 16.38 -2.57
N SER A 171 16.61 15.54 -3.13
CA SER A 171 17.99 15.41 -2.65
C SER A 171 18.79 16.69 -2.84
N SER A 172 18.57 17.42 -3.94
CA SER A 172 19.18 18.74 -4.19
C SER A 172 18.70 19.77 -3.17
N LEU A 173 17.39 19.84 -2.94
CA LEU A 173 16.76 20.71 -1.96
C LEU A 173 17.26 20.40 -0.54
N TYR A 174 17.26 19.12 -0.15
CA TYR A 174 17.80 18.66 1.14
C TYR A 174 19.27 19.09 1.34
N SER A 175 20.10 18.81 0.35
CA SER A 175 21.53 19.15 0.40
C SER A 175 21.75 20.66 0.52
N TYR A 176 20.91 21.46 -0.16
CA TYR A 176 21.02 22.92 -0.08
C TYR A 176 20.59 23.42 1.30
N ILE A 177 19.44 23.03 1.83
CA ILE A 177 18.92 23.44 3.14
C ILE A 177 19.91 23.04 4.24
N MET A 178 20.33 21.77 4.23
CA MET A 178 21.28 21.26 5.23
C MET A 178 22.67 21.86 5.05
N GLY A 179 23.13 22.04 3.80
CA GLY A 179 24.42 22.63 3.49
C GLY A 179 24.55 24.07 3.96
N LYS A 180 23.51 24.86 3.72
CA LYS A 180 23.44 26.30 4.03
C LYS A 180 22.88 26.62 5.41
N ASN A 181 22.44 25.62 6.17
CA ASN A 181 21.84 25.78 7.49
C ASN A 181 20.65 26.77 7.47
N VAL A 182 19.73 26.60 6.50
CA VAL A 182 18.57 27.48 6.30
C VAL A 182 17.45 27.05 7.23
N THR A 183 16.93 27.98 8.03
CA THR A 183 15.84 27.79 8.98
C THR A 183 15.02 29.07 9.11
N LYS A 184 13.72 28.94 9.37
CA LYS A 184 12.83 30.07 9.68
C LYS A 184 12.99 30.53 11.13
N ASP A 185 13.15 29.56 12.05
CA ASP A 185 13.27 29.80 13.50
C ASP A 185 14.22 28.77 14.14
N LYS A 186 15.42 29.26 14.49
CA LYS A 186 16.48 28.43 15.09
C LYS A 186 16.05 27.75 16.39
N ASP A 187 15.37 28.48 17.26
CA ASP A 187 15.03 27.98 18.60
C ASP A 187 13.92 26.94 18.56
N SER A 188 12.92 27.19 17.73
CA SER A 188 11.84 26.21 17.45
C SER A 188 12.41 24.95 16.81
N LEU A 189 13.31 25.06 15.83
CA LEU A 189 13.94 23.94 15.18
C LEU A 189 14.84 23.13 16.13
N ALA A 190 15.60 23.80 17.00
CA ALA A 190 16.41 23.15 18.02
C ALA A 190 15.54 22.33 18.99
N THR A 191 14.41 22.89 19.41
CA THR A 191 13.42 22.20 20.27
C THR A 191 12.86 20.96 19.56
N TYR A 192 12.53 21.08 18.27
CA TYR A 192 12.08 19.94 17.46
C TYR A 192 13.13 18.83 17.37
N TYR A 193 14.38 19.16 17.09
CA TYR A 193 15.44 18.17 17.01
C TYR A 193 15.66 17.45 18.35
N GLN A 194 15.64 18.19 19.47
CA GLN A 194 15.75 17.58 20.79
C GLN A 194 14.59 16.63 21.07
N TYR A 195 13.35 17.03 20.77
CA TYR A 195 12.18 16.16 20.90
C TYR A 195 12.32 14.88 20.06
N ARG A 196 12.82 14.98 18.81
CA ARG A 196 13.05 13.82 17.93
C ARG A 196 14.09 12.88 18.52
N ILE A 197 15.20 13.40 19.02
CA ILE A 197 16.25 12.62 19.70
C ILE A 197 15.67 11.87 20.91
N ASP A 198 14.90 12.54 21.76
CA ASP A 198 14.32 11.93 22.95
C ASP A 198 13.28 10.86 22.58
N SER A 199 12.48 11.10 21.56
CA SER A 199 11.52 10.11 21.04
C SER A 199 12.20 8.87 20.48
N LEU A 200 13.25 9.06 19.67
CA LEU A 200 14.04 7.97 19.09
C LEU A 200 14.80 7.18 20.17
N ASN A 201 15.28 7.83 21.23
CA ASN A 201 15.91 7.16 22.37
C ASN A 201 14.92 6.24 23.12
N ARG A 202 13.66 6.65 23.29
CA ARG A 202 12.63 5.77 23.86
C ARG A 202 12.39 4.55 22.97
N SER A 203 12.27 4.77 21.65
CA SER A 203 12.11 3.66 20.69
C SER A 203 13.33 2.72 20.67
N LEU A 204 14.54 3.28 20.78
CA LEU A 204 15.78 2.50 20.85
C LEU A 204 15.83 1.61 22.09
N ASN A 205 15.40 2.13 23.25
CA ASN A 205 15.33 1.33 24.47
C ASN A 205 14.37 0.16 24.31
N SER A 206 13.15 0.39 23.79
CA SER A 206 12.19 -0.70 23.50
C SER A 206 12.74 -1.71 22.49
N ALA A 207 13.43 -1.27 21.45
CA ALA A 207 14.05 -2.16 20.47
C ALA A 207 15.18 -3.01 21.09
N LYS A 208 15.98 -2.44 21.99
CA LYS A 208 17.02 -3.16 22.73
C LYS A 208 16.42 -4.20 23.69
N GLU A 209 15.36 -3.87 24.41
CA GLU A 209 14.64 -4.82 25.28
C GLU A 209 14.08 -5.99 24.47
N ARG A 210 13.45 -5.71 23.31
CA ARG A 210 12.98 -6.74 22.39
C ARG A 210 14.12 -7.64 21.92
N LEU A 211 15.24 -7.07 21.50
CA LEU A 211 16.43 -7.83 21.08
C LEU A 211 16.98 -8.71 22.19
N SER A 212 17.02 -8.21 23.44
CA SER A 212 17.42 -8.99 24.61
C SER A 212 16.49 -10.17 24.85
N THR A 213 15.18 -9.94 24.85
CA THR A 213 14.16 -10.97 25.06
C THR A 213 14.26 -12.09 24.00
N ILE A 214 14.43 -11.73 22.72
CA ILE A 214 14.61 -12.71 21.64
C ILE A 214 15.92 -13.48 21.82
N THR A 215 17.01 -12.79 22.19
CA THR A 215 18.31 -13.42 22.43
C THR A 215 18.23 -14.40 23.59
N ASP A 216 17.55 -14.05 24.68
CA ASP A 216 17.34 -14.94 25.83
C ASP A 216 16.47 -16.15 25.43
N SER A 217 15.46 -15.93 24.60
CA SER A 217 14.63 -17.00 24.06
C SER A 217 15.43 -18.00 23.22
N ILE A 218 16.36 -17.50 22.37
CA ILE A 218 17.27 -18.33 21.59
C ILE A 218 18.21 -19.12 22.49
N ASN A 219 18.80 -18.47 23.51
CA ASN A 219 19.75 -19.08 24.42
C ASN A 219 19.09 -20.18 25.29
N ASN A 220 17.80 -20.01 25.63
CA ASN A 220 17.02 -20.96 26.42
C ASN A 220 16.25 -21.95 25.56
N TYR A 221 16.37 -21.89 24.23
CA TYR A 221 15.64 -22.75 23.33
C TYR A 221 16.11 -24.21 23.50
N LYS A 222 15.21 -25.05 24.03
CA LYS A 222 15.44 -26.52 24.10
C LYS A 222 14.96 -27.09 22.78
N LYS A 223 15.87 -27.66 22.03
CA LYS A 223 15.59 -28.33 20.77
C LYS A 223 14.63 -29.48 21.03
N ASP A 224 13.40 -29.40 20.57
CA ASP A 224 12.45 -30.49 20.58
C ASP A 224 12.95 -31.58 19.62
N SER A 225 13.56 -32.62 20.16
CA SER A 225 13.90 -33.84 19.43
C SER A 225 12.66 -34.70 19.34
N MET A 226 11.94 -34.66 18.22
CA MET A 226 10.86 -35.59 17.93
C MET A 226 11.49 -36.95 17.57
N VAL A 227 11.43 -37.90 18.50
CA VAL A 227 11.79 -39.28 18.23
C VAL A 227 10.62 -39.93 17.49
N VAL A 228 10.70 -40.02 16.16
CA VAL A 228 9.77 -40.85 15.39
C VAL A 228 10.20 -42.30 15.58
N MET A 229 9.53 -43.02 16.45
CA MET A 229 9.63 -44.50 16.50
C MET A 229 8.90 -45.03 15.26
N ALA A 230 9.63 -45.34 14.20
CA ALA A 230 9.12 -46.20 13.16
C ALA A 230 8.99 -47.60 13.73
N GLY A 231 7.75 -48.08 13.88
CA GLY A 231 7.47 -49.44 14.27
C GLY A 231 7.97 -50.44 13.23
N GLY A 232 9.00 -51.18 13.54
CA GLY A 232 9.57 -52.24 12.70
C GLY A 232 10.62 -52.99 13.48
N SER A 233 10.44 -54.31 13.61
CA SER A 233 11.30 -55.40 14.09
C SER A 233 12.68 -55.10 14.67
N ALA A 234 12.98 -55.80 15.70
CA ALA A 234 14.04 -55.69 16.73
C ALA A 234 15.52 -55.60 16.27
N ASP A 235 15.85 -55.35 15.03
CA ASP A 235 17.24 -55.38 14.54
C ASP A 235 17.73 -54.13 13.78
N ASN A 236 16.98 -53.01 13.73
CA ASN A 236 17.48 -51.78 13.14
C ASN A 236 17.45 -50.61 14.15
N ALA A 237 18.63 -50.15 14.52
CA ALA A 237 18.83 -48.90 15.26
C ALA A 237 18.02 -47.78 14.63
N GLY A 238 17.05 -47.23 15.36
CA GLY A 238 16.18 -46.16 14.89
C GLY A 238 16.98 -44.93 14.41
N THR A 239 16.79 -44.55 13.17
CA THR A 239 17.35 -43.32 12.65
C THR A 239 16.61 -42.17 13.29
N VAL A 240 17.29 -41.42 14.15
CA VAL A 240 16.76 -40.14 14.68
C VAL A 240 16.77 -39.11 13.56
N LEU A 241 15.62 -38.89 12.94
CA LEU A 241 15.42 -37.77 12.02
C LEU A 241 15.23 -36.52 12.87
N THR A 242 16.27 -35.72 13.00
CA THR A 242 16.18 -34.36 13.54
C THR A 242 15.54 -33.50 12.47
N GLN A 243 14.26 -33.20 12.59
CA GLN A 243 13.62 -32.18 11.78
C GLN A 243 14.11 -30.81 12.26
N PRO A 244 14.60 -29.90 11.36
CA PRO A 244 14.96 -28.55 11.77
C PRO A 244 13.71 -27.87 12.36
N SER A 245 13.84 -27.26 13.51
CA SER A 245 12.75 -26.53 14.14
C SER A 245 12.57 -25.20 13.44
N THR A 246 11.47 -25.02 12.71
CA THR A 246 11.10 -23.73 12.10
C THR A 246 11.03 -22.61 13.14
N ALA A 247 10.65 -22.92 14.38
CA ALA A 247 10.60 -21.96 15.47
C ALA A 247 11.97 -21.39 15.86
N TYR A 248 13.04 -22.16 15.74
CA TYR A 248 14.40 -21.64 15.97
C TYR A 248 14.84 -20.70 14.84
N ASP A 249 14.55 -21.06 13.59
CA ASP A 249 14.86 -20.23 12.43
C ASP A 249 14.05 -18.92 12.46
N ASP A 250 12.80 -18.98 12.90
CA ASP A 250 11.96 -17.79 13.13
C ASP A 250 12.54 -16.86 14.20
N LEU A 251 13.07 -17.41 15.30
CA LEU A 251 13.74 -16.62 16.35
C LEU A 251 15.02 -15.97 15.83
N ILE A 252 15.81 -16.66 15.01
CA ILE A 252 17.00 -16.10 14.38
C ILE A 252 16.62 -14.95 13.43
N THR A 253 15.58 -15.11 12.62
CA THR A 253 15.07 -14.06 11.73
C THR A 253 14.62 -12.85 12.55
N GLN A 254 13.80 -13.05 13.59
CA GLN A 254 13.34 -11.99 14.48
C GLN A 254 14.49 -11.25 15.16
N ARG A 255 15.55 -11.98 15.58
CA ARG A 255 16.75 -11.36 16.15
C ARG A 255 17.46 -10.47 15.14
N THR A 256 17.60 -10.93 13.90
CA THR A 256 18.23 -10.15 12.82
C THR A 256 17.44 -8.87 12.54
N ASP A 257 16.11 -8.95 12.47
CA ASP A 257 15.23 -7.80 12.28
C ASP A 257 15.29 -6.82 13.47
N ALA A 258 15.30 -7.34 14.70
CA ALA A 258 15.45 -6.50 15.89
C ALA A 258 16.81 -5.82 15.94
N GLN A 259 17.90 -6.49 15.55
CA GLN A 259 19.24 -5.89 15.44
C GLN A 259 19.27 -4.79 14.35
N GLY A 260 18.61 -5.02 13.20
CA GLY A 260 18.46 -4.03 12.14
C GLY A 260 17.71 -2.78 12.64
N SER A 261 16.64 -2.99 13.42
CA SER A 261 15.87 -1.91 14.04
C SER A 261 16.71 -1.08 15.01
N VAL A 262 17.50 -1.72 15.88
CA VAL A 262 18.42 -1.04 16.81
C VAL A 262 19.43 -0.20 16.03
N SER A 263 20.05 -0.76 14.99
CA SER A 263 21.04 -0.06 14.17
C SER A 263 20.44 1.14 13.44
N SER A 264 19.25 0.99 12.88
CA SER A 264 18.53 2.08 12.20
C SER A 264 18.19 3.24 13.15
N LEU A 265 17.68 2.92 14.36
CA LEU A 265 17.36 3.93 15.37
C LEU A 265 18.60 4.67 15.86
N GLN A 266 19.73 3.98 16.05
CA GLN A 266 21.00 4.60 16.40
C GLN A 266 21.48 5.57 15.31
N GLN A 267 21.36 5.19 14.04
CA GLN A 267 21.70 6.04 12.91
C GLN A 267 20.84 7.32 12.90
N GLN A 268 19.51 7.18 13.05
CA GLN A 268 18.61 8.32 13.09
C GLN A 268 18.91 9.28 14.24
N ILE A 269 19.22 8.76 15.43
CA ILE A 269 19.63 9.59 16.58
C ILE A 269 20.90 10.37 16.25
N SER A 270 21.90 9.71 15.68
CA SER A 270 23.16 10.36 15.28
C SER A 270 22.93 11.45 14.24
N ASP A 271 22.02 11.23 13.29
CA ASP A 271 21.68 12.21 12.26
C ASP A 271 21.02 13.46 12.88
N TYR A 272 20.06 13.30 13.80
CA TYR A 272 19.43 14.43 14.48
C TYR A 272 20.40 15.16 15.42
N GLN A 273 21.30 14.45 16.10
CA GLN A 273 22.37 15.06 16.90
C GLN A 273 23.29 15.92 16.03
N THR A 274 23.71 15.40 14.86
CA THR A 274 24.54 16.12 13.91
C THR A 274 23.84 17.37 13.37
N ARG A 275 22.54 17.28 13.08
CA ARG A 275 21.72 18.43 12.62
C ARG A 275 21.62 19.49 13.73
N LEU A 276 21.37 19.08 14.98
CA LEU A 276 21.29 19.98 16.12
C LEU A 276 22.62 20.69 16.38
N ASP A 277 23.71 19.96 16.34
CA ASP A 277 25.06 20.47 16.53
C ASP A 277 25.42 21.50 15.44
N LYS A 278 25.10 21.19 14.18
CA LYS A 278 25.28 22.11 13.07
C LYS A 278 24.44 23.37 13.21
N LEU A 279 23.17 23.24 13.60
CA LEU A 279 22.25 24.36 13.83
C LEU A 279 22.79 25.32 14.89
N GLN A 280 23.40 24.79 15.94
CA GLN A 280 23.94 25.58 17.06
C GLN A 280 25.26 26.25 16.74
N ASN A 281 26.15 25.56 16.02
CA ASN A 281 27.57 25.91 15.89
C ASN A 281 27.97 26.49 14.53
N THR A 282 27.04 26.55 13.53
CA THR A 282 27.36 27.14 12.24
C THR A 282 26.46 28.35 11.94
N PRO A 283 26.92 29.32 11.11
CA PRO A 283 26.10 30.43 10.69
C PRO A 283 24.83 29.98 9.97
N LEU A 284 23.74 30.70 10.19
CA LEU A 284 22.49 30.48 9.50
C LEU A 284 22.54 30.99 8.06
N GLY A 285 21.70 30.40 7.19
CA GLY A 285 21.50 30.85 5.84
C GLY A 285 21.01 32.29 5.77
N SER A 286 21.35 32.97 4.68
CA SER A 286 20.93 34.36 4.41
C SER A 286 19.48 34.39 3.89
N LYS A 287 18.85 35.57 3.94
CA LYS A 287 17.50 35.77 3.35
C LYS A 287 17.41 35.38 1.87
N LYS A 288 18.46 35.58 1.10
CA LYS A 288 18.49 35.15 -0.32
C LYS A 288 18.49 33.64 -0.46
N GLU A 289 19.14 32.92 0.46
CA GLU A 289 19.14 31.46 0.49
C GLU A 289 17.77 30.93 0.95
N GLU A 290 17.13 31.63 1.88
CA GLU A 290 15.75 31.34 2.33
C GLU A 290 14.74 31.49 1.20
N GLU A 291 14.74 32.62 0.46
CA GLU A 291 13.87 32.84 -0.72
C GLU A 291 14.05 31.76 -1.80
N LYS A 292 15.31 31.34 -2.02
CA LYS A 292 15.59 30.24 -2.93
C LYS A 292 15.00 28.92 -2.43
N VAL A 293 15.19 28.59 -1.15
CA VAL A 293 14.62 27.39 -0.54
C VAL A 293 13.10 27.37 -0.65
N GLU A 294 12.46 28.50 -0.41
CA GLU A 294 10.99 28.61 -0.51
C GLU A 294 10.49 28.33 -1.94
N THR A 295 11.19 28.86 -2.94
CA THR A 295 10.91 28.59 -4.35
C THR A 295 11.11 27.12 -4.72
N ASP A 296 12.24 26.54 -4.31
CA ASP A 296 12.58 25.16 -4.62
C ASP A 296 11.63 24.18 -3.88
N MET A 297 11.27 24.47 -2.62
CA MET A 297 10.31 23.71 -1.83
C MET A 297 8.94 23.67 -2.52
N LYS A 298 8.46 24.84 -2.95
CA LYS A 298 7.21 24.93 -3.69
C LYS A 298 7.25 24.07 -4.95
N ASN A 299 8.32 24.14 -5.73
CA ASN A 299 8.47 23.35 -6.96
C ASN A 299 8.42 21.83 -6.68
N VAL A 300 9.07 21.37 -5.62
CA VAL A 300 9.05 19.94 -5.22
C VAL A 300 7.63 19.53 -4.81
N CYS A 301 6.94 20.35 -4.01
CA CYS A 301 5.56 20.10 -3.60
C CYS A 301 4.59 20.07 -4.77
N ASP A 302 4.71 21.02 -5.71
CA ASP A 302 3.86 21.08 -6.89
C ASP A 302 4.03 19.84 -7.78
N LYS A 303 5.27 19.38 -8.00
CA LYS A 303 5.55 18.15 -8.73
C LYS A 303 4.98 16.92 -8.02
N MET A 304 5.13 16.83 -6.69
CA MET A 304 4.58 15.74 -5.90
C MET A 304 3.05 15.71 -5.97
N ASN A 305 2.39 16.85 -5.83
CA ASN A 305 0.94 16.95 -5.93
C ASN A 305 0.42 16.56 -7.33
N GLN A 306 1.18 16.87 -8.38
CA GLN A 306 0.85 16.42 -9.73
C GLN A 306 0.88 14.88 -9.81
N LEU A 307 1.94 14.24 -9.30
CA LEU A 307 2.05 12.77 -9.28
C LEU A 307 0.92 12.12 -8.46
N ILE A 308 0.56 12.71 -7.30
CA ILE A 308 -0.56 12.24 -6.48
C ILE A 308 -1.88 12.32 -7.27
N ASN A 309 -2.12 13.43 -7.97
CA ASN A 309 -3.33 13.60 -8.77
C ASN A 309 -3.41 12.59 -9.92
N ASP A 310 -2.27 12.29 -10.56
CA ASP A 310 -2.20 11.31 -11.64
C ASP A 310 -2.44 9.87 -11.16
N VAL A 311 -2.02 9.55 -9.94
CA VAL A 311 -2.25 8.22 -9.32
C VAL A 311 -3.70 8.04 -8.89
N ASN A 312 -4.38 9.13 -8.51
CA ASN A 312 -5.74 9.11 -7.97
C ASN A 312 -6.84 9.11 -9.06
N GLU A 313 -6.48 9.20 -10.33
CA GLU A 313 -7.40 9.07 -11.47
C GLU A 313 -7.85 7.63 -11.70
#